data_1f81850eb666240113c61ce85d3d0f1f
#
_entry.id   1f81850eb666240113c61ce85d3d0f1f
#
_cell.length_a   1.000
_cell.length_b   1.000
_cell.length_c   1.000
_cell.angle_alpha   90.00
_cell.angle_beta   90.00
_cell.angle_gamma   90.00
#
_symmetry.space_group_name_H-M   'P 1'
#
loop_
_entity.id
_entity.type
_entity.pdbx_description
1 polymer ?
#
loop_
_entity_poly.entity_id
_entity_poly.type
_entity_poly.pdbx_seq_one_letter_code
_entity_poly.pdbx_strand_id
1 'polypeptide(L)'
;MKVKTLLCICALLFSLAVAAQSPQPERYPKREFRAAWIQAVNGQFRGIPTEKLKQTLLDQLNSLQGAGINAIIFQVRPEADALYASKLEPWSRFLT
;
A
#
# COMPACT_ATOMS: atom_id res chain seq x y z
N MET A 1 31.74 -51.68 -4.78
CA MET A 1 30.28 -51.72 -4.45
C MET A 1 29.88 -50.71 -3.39
N LYS A 2 30.63 -50.62 -2.31
CA LYS A 2 30.29 -49.69 -1.21
C LYS A 2 30.30 -48.21 -1.59
N VAL A 3 31.15 -47.78 -2.52
CA VAL A 3 31.21 -46.39 -3.00
C VAL A 3 29.99 -45.97 -3.82
N LYS A 4 29.48 -46.86 -4.68
CA LYS A 4 28.28 -46.59 -5.48
C LYS A 4 27.02 -46.44 -4.60
N THR A 5 26.91 -47.28 -3.58
CA THR A 5 25.79 -47.21 -2.60
C THR A 5 25.89 -45.94 -1.79
N LEU A 6 27.06 -45.55 -1.35
CA LEU A 6 27.28 -44.30 -0.61
C LEU A 6 26.93 -43.06 -1.47
N LEU A 7 27.32 -43.03 -2.74
CA LEU A 7 26.98 -41.97 -3.68
C LEU A 7 25.48 -41.85 -3.88
N CYS A 8 24.75 -42.95 -4.01
CA CYS A 8 23.30 -42.96 -4.12
C CYS A 8 22.62 -42.39 -2.86
N ILE A 9 23.08 -42.77 -1.67
CA ILE A 9 22.55 -42.22 -0.41
C ILE A 9 22.81 -40.73 -0.31
N CYS A 10 24.02 -40.26 -0.64
CA CYS A 10 24.34 -38.83 -0.67
C CYS A 10 23.46 -38.04 -1.66
N ALA A 11 23.21 -38.59 -2.83
CA ALA A 11 22.32 -37.96 -3.82
C ALA A 11 20.88 -37.86 -3.34
N LEU A 12 20.37 -38.90 -2.66
CA LEU A 12 19.02 -38.89 -2.08
C LEU A 12 18.93 -37.86 -0.93
N LEU A 13 19.91 -37.80 -0.05
CA LEU A 13 19.93 -36.81 1.02
C LEU A 13 20.00 -35.39 0.49
N PHE A 14 20.79 -35.14 -0.55
CA PHE A 14 20.88 -33.84 -1.21
C PHE A 14 19.53 -33.44 -1.86
N SER A 15 18.83 -34.36 -2.51
CA SER A 15 17.53 -34.11 -3.09
C SER A 15 16.47 -33.74 -2.04
N LEU A 16 16.49 -34.42 -0.89
CA LEU A 16 15.61 -34.09 0.24
C LEU A 16 15.91 -32.71 0.83
N ALA A 17 17.19 -32.33 0.94
CA ALA A 17 17.58 -31.00 1.41
C ALA A 17 17.09 -29.90 0.48
N VAL A 18 17.17 -30.07 -0.84
CA VAL A 18 16.66 -29.13 -1.84
C VAL A 18 15.13 -29.00 -1.74
N ALA A 19 14.42 -30.10 -1.57
CA ALA A 19 12.97 -30.07 -1.38
C ALA A 19 12.56 -29.33 -0.09
N ALA A 20 13.35 -29.47 0.98
CA ALA A 20 13.13 -28.76 2.24
C ALA A 20 13.35 -27.24 2.15
N GLN A 21 14.10 -26.79 1.15
CA GLN A 21 14.34 -25.36 0.87
C GLN A 21 13.34 -24.75 -0.09
N SER A 22 12.28 -25.45 -0.47
CA SER A 22 11.21 -24.91 -1.28
C SER A 22 10.62 -23.67 -0.60
N PRO A 23 10.40 -22.57 -1.35
CA PRO A 23 9.85 -21.36 -0.75
C PRO A 23 8.55 -21.69 -0.04
N GLN A 24 8.49 -21.39 1.25
CA GLN A 24 7.25 -21.49 2.01
C GLN A 24 6.24 -20.54 1.36
N PRO A 25 5.00 -20.97 1.16
CA PRO A 25 3.97 -20.05 0.69
C PRO A 25 3.92 -18.87 1.66
N GLU A 26 4.01 -17.66 1.10
CA GLU A 26 3.93 -16.45 1.90
C GLU A 26 2.66 -16.51 2.77
N ARG A 27 2.85 -16.52 4.07
CA ARG A 27 1.75 -16.56 5.06
C ARG A 27 1.17 -15.18 5.32
N TYR A 28 1.20 -14.30 4.32
CA TYR A 28 0.55 -13.01 4.46
C TYR A 28 -0.96 -13.19 4.31
N PRO A 29 -1.77 -12.53 5.14
CA PRO A 29 -3.21 -12.59 4.98
C PRO A 29 -3.57 -12.08 3.58
N LYS A 30 -4.41 -12.83 2.87
CA LYS A 30 -4.87 -12.48 1.50
C LYS A 30 -5.61 -11.14 1.47
N ARG A 31 -6.09 -10.68 2.63
CA ARG A 31 -6.77 -9.41 2.82
C ARG A 31 -6.08 -8.66 3.94
N GLU A 32 -5.20 -7.78 3.56
CA GLU A 32 -4.48 -6.91 4.47
C GLU A 32 -4.95 -5.47 4.27
N PHE A 33 -5.16 -4.76 5.38
CA PHE A 33 -5.44 -3.33 5.34
C PHE A 33 -4.14 -2.56 5.10
N ARG A 34 -3.98 -2.03 3.89
CA ARG A 34 -2.82 -1.23 3.49
C ARG A 34 -3.28 0.18 3.16
N ALA A 35 -3.21 1.06 4.14
CA ALA A 35 -3.68 2.43 4.01
C ALA A 35 -2.53 3.40 3.76
N ALA A 36 -2.81 4.46 3.02
CA ALA A 36 -1.97 5.63 2.91
C ALA A 36 -2.69 6.87 3.44
N TRP A 37 -1.93 7.74 4.08
CA TRP A 37 -2.42 9.01 4.58
C TRP A 37 -2.30 10.08 3.50
N ILE A 38 -3.41 10.79 3.22
CA ILE A 38 -3.41 11.97 2.37
C ILE A 38 -3.65 13.19 3.26
N GLN A 39 -2.64 14.04 3.37
CA GLN A 39 -2.71 15.25 4.19
C GLN A 39 -3.13 16.46 3.36
N ALA A 40 -3.84 17.39 3.99
CA ALA A 40 -4.25 18.64 3.39
C ALA A 40 -3.36 19.83 3.79
N VAL A 41 -2.72 19.74 4.97
CA VAL A 41 -1.97 20.85 5.58
C VAL A 41 -0.66 21.22 4.86
N ASN A 42 -0.20 20.41 3.94
CA ASN A 42 0.97 20.71 3.09
C ASN A 42 0.65 21.71 1.96
N GLY A 43 -0.58 22.17 1.84
CA GLY A 43 -0.99 23.13 0.83
C GLY A 43 -1.22 22.55 -0.57
N GLN A 44 -1.15 21.24 -0.74
CA GLN A 44 -1.26 20.61 -2.06
C GLN A 44 -2.62 20.83 -2.76
N PHE A 45 -3.66 21.16 -2.00
CA PHE A 45 -5.00 21.39 -2.54
C PHE A 45 -5.42 22.86 -2.58
N ARG A 46 -4.56 23.75 -2.08
CA ARG A 46 -4.92 25.14 -1.90
C ARG A 46 -4.96 25.91 -3.21
N GLY A 47 -6.09 26.60 -3.47
CA GLY A 47 -6.22 27.51 -4.59
C GLY A 47 -6.18 26.85 -5.97
N ILE A 48 -6.40 25.56 -6.05
CA ILE A 48 -6.36 24.80 -7.32
C ILE A 48 -7.78 24.80 -7.93
N PRO A 49 -7.92 25.04 -9.24
CA PRO A 49 -9.21 24.90 -9.93
C PRO A 49 -9.79 23.50 -9.75
N THR A 50 -11.11 23.40 -9.65
CA THR A 50 -11.82 22.14 -9.32
C THR A 50 -11.42 20.97 -10.21
N GLU A 51 -11.33 21.16 -11.51
CA GLU A 51 -11.00 20.07 -12.44
C GLU A 51 -9.56 19.60 -12.27
N LYS A 52 -8.64 20.52 -12.02
CA LYS A 52 -7.23 20.18 -11.72
C LYS A 52 -7.12 19.47 -10.37
N LEU A 53 -7.89 19.87 -9.37
CA LEU A 53 -7.94 19.21 -8.07
C LEU A 53 -8.43 17.77 -8.20
N LYS A 54 -9.50 17.55 -8.95
CA LYS A 54 -10.00 16.19 -9.23
C LYS A 54 -8.94 15.33 -9.90
N GLN A 55 -8.26 15.87 -10.91
CA GLN A 55 -7.23 15.13 -11.63
C GLN A 55 -6.05 14.79 -10.71
N THR A 56 -5.60 15.74 -9.89
CA THR A 56 -4.53 15.52 -8.91
C THR A 56 -4.87 14.41 -7.93
N LEU A 57 -6.09 14.41 -7.40
CA LEU A 57 -6.55 13.35 -6.50
C LEU A 57 -6.63 11.99 -7.22
N LEU A 58 -7.15 11.95 -8.43
CA LEU A 58 -7.21 10.71 -9.22
C LEU A 58 -5.82 10.15 -9.49
N ASP A 59 -4.86 11.00 -9.85
CA ASP A 59 -3.47 10.60 -10.11
C ASP A 59 -2.82 10.03 -8.85
N GLN A 60 -3.03 10.67 -7.69
CA GLN A 60 -2.54 10.16 -6.41
C GLN A 60 -3.17 8.80 -6.07
N LEU A 61 -4.49 8.66 -6.22
CA LEU A 61 -5.19 7.41 -5.93
C LEU A 61 -4.72 6.28 -6.85
N ASN A 62 -4.55 6.54 -8.13
CA ASN A 62 -4.07 5.56 -9.09
C ASN A 62 -2.64 5.12 -8.78
N SER A 63 -1.76 6.05 -8.43
CA SER A 63 -0.38 5.74 -8.04
C SER A 63 -0.33 4.88 -6.79
N LEU A 64 -1.12 5.21 -5.78
CA LEU A 64 -1.19 4.47 -4.53
C LEU A 64 -1.77 3.06 -4.75
N GLN A 65 -2.82 2.95 -5.54
CA GLN A 65 -3.40 1.66 -5.91
C GLN A 65 -2.38 0.78 -6.66
N GLY A 66 -1.64 1.37 -7.59
CA GLY A 66 -0.55 0.67 -8.30
C GLY A 66 0.57 0.19 -7.38
N ALA A 67 0.81 0.87 -6.27
CA ALA A 67 1.77 0.48 -5.24
C ALA A 67 1.23 -0.55 -4.24
N GLY A 68 -0.02 -1.01 -4.40
CA GLY A 68 -0.64 -2.01 -3.54
C GLY A 68 -1.43 -1.46 -2.37
N ILE A 69 -1.65 -0.14 -2.30
CA ILE A 69 -2.50 0.50 -1.29
C ILE A 69 -3.97 0.23 -1.61
N ASN A 70 -4.75 -0.16 -0.62
CA ASN A 70 -6.15 -0.52 -0.77
C ASN A 70 -7.11 0.31 0.09
N ALA A 71 -6.58 1.28 0.84
CA ALA A 71 -7.37 2.18 1.67
C ALA A 71 -6.70 3.55 1.76
N ILE A 72 -7.50 4.58 1.95
CA ILE A 72 -7.02 5.96 2.10
C ILE A 72 -7.55 6.51 3.42
N ILE A 73 -6.66 7.15 4.17
CA ILE A 73 -7.02 7.98 5.30
C ILE A 73 -6.81 9.42 4.87
N PHE A 74 -7.90 10.14 4.65
CA PHE A 74 -7.86 11.49 4.12
C PHE A 74 -8.13 12.53 5.20
N GLN A 75 -7.22 13.48 5.35
CA GLN A 75 -7.35 14.58 6.29
C GLN A 75 -8.34 15.61 5.76
N VAL A 76 -9.58 15.53 6.19
CA VAL A 76 -10.67 16.40 5.68
C VAL A 76 -11.09 17.49 6.67
N ARG A 77 -10.55 17.46 7.89
CA ARG A 77 -10.88 18.40 8.98
C ARG A 77 -9.62 18.81 9.74
N PRO A 78 -8.70 19.55 9.10
CA PRO A 78 -7.37 19.79 9.68
C PRO A 78 -7.34 20.74 10.89
N GLU A 79 -8.19 21.76 10.96
CA GLU A 79 -8.17 22.80 11.99
C GLU A 79 -9.60 23.16 12.47
N ALA A 80 -10.43 22.18 12.75
CA ALA A 80 -11.87 22.39 13.03
C ALA A 80 -12.58 23.13 11.90
N ASP A 81 -12.12 22.93 10.68
CA ASP A 81 -12.66 23.41 9.41
C ASP A 81 -12.90 22.20 8.49
N ALA A 82 -13.42 22.41 7.31
CA ALA A 82 -13.79 21.29 6.44
C ALA A 82 -13.31 21.46 5.00
N LEU A 83 -12.88 20.35 4.39
CA LEU A 83 -12.66 20.23 2.97
C LEU A 83 -13.91 19.75 2.22
N TYR A 84 -15.05 19.75 2.89
CA TYR A 84 -16.36 19.34 2.38
C TYR A 84 -17.43 20.33 2.80
N ALA A 85 -18.57 20.34 2.14
CA ALA A 85 -19.69 21.22 2.50
C ALA A 85 -20.22 20.86 3.89
N SER A 86 -20.11 21.81 4.83
CA SER A 86 -20.53 21.65 6.22
C SER A 86 -21.39 22.81 6.65
N LYS A 87 -22.41 22.53 7.44
CA LYS A 87 -23.24 23.56 8.12
C LYS A 87 -22.66 23.95 9.49
N LEU A 88 -21.69 23.18 10.00
CA LEU A 88 -21.15 23.35 11.35
C LEU A 88 -19.78 24.03 11.34
N GLU A 89 -19.02 23.87 10.26
CA GLU A 89 -17.63 24.30 10.17
C GLU A 89 -17.39 25.08 8.88
N PRO A 90 -16.48 26.10 8.89
CA PRO A 90 -16.13 26.84 7.69
C PRO A 90 -15.29 26.00 6.73
N TRP A 91 -15.17 26.47 5.49
CA TRP A 91 -14.23 25.90 4.53
C TRP A 91 -12.79 26.07 5.01
N SER A 92 -11.99 25.04 4.83
CA SER A 92 -10.59 25.05 5.22
C SER A 92 -9.76 26.01 4.36
N ARG A 93 -8.85 26.74 5.02
CA ARG A 93 -7.83 27.55 4.34
C ARG A 93 -6.85 26.73 3.51
N PHE A 94 -6.79 25.43 3.74
CA PHE A 94 -5.96 24.52 2.95
C PHE A 94 -6.62 24.09 1.64
N LEU A 95 -7.86 24.50 1.41
CA LEU A 95 -8.58 24.30 0.17
C LEU A 95 -8.73 25.60 -0.62
N THR A 96 -9.02 26.70 0.06
CA THR A 96 -9.35 28.01 -0.56
C THR A 96 -8.19 29.00 -0.58
#